data_f3c69ddb25198d03000168f882756f33
#
_entry.id   f3c69ddb25198d03000168f882756f33
#
_cell.length_a   1.000
_cell.length_b   1.000
_cell.length_c   1.000
_cell.angle_alpha   90.00
_cell.angle_beta   90.00
_cell.angle_gamma   90.00
#
_symmetry.space_group_name_H-M   'P 1'
#
loop_
_entity.id
_entity.type
_entity.pdbx_description
1 polymer ?
#
loop_
_entity_poly.entity_id
_entity_poly.type
_entity_poly.pdbx_seq_one_letter_code
_entity_poly.pdbx_strand_id
1 'polypeptide(L)'
;QKTLVLGPTYSEYGRELDLVGSSIHTYLLKEADQFHLDIHAFCEEIRKGYNLVILCNPNNPTSSALKTSEIQTILSCCREAGSFLMIDETYVEFAPDINEISSMSLISSFDNLMILRGVSKFYAAPGLRLGYGATSNSQFLQDLLLMQNPWSLNSLGAYAGEKMLQDQEYIRKTRDLILSERDKMCTEISKINVLTVYPAYANFVLVKTEKEGVTSA
;
A
#
# COMPACT_ATOMS: atom_id res chain seq x y z
N GLN A 1 3.38 -19.91 -9.92
CA GLN A 1 2.71 -18.62 -10.19
C GLN A 1 3.76 -17.56 -10.54
N LYS A 2 3.39 -16.57 -11.35
CA LYS A 2 4.24 -15.45 -11.73
C LYS A 2 3.65 -14.17 -11.16
N THR A 3 4.42 -13.47 -10.32
CA THR A 3 3.95 -12.27 -9.62
C THR A 3 4.76 -11.05 -10.03
N LEU A 4 4.07 -9.94 -10.30
CA LEU A 4 4.65 -8.62 -10.52
C LEU A 4 4.50 -7.80 -9.24
N VAL A 5 5.60 -7.26 -8.72
CA VAL A 5 5.63 -6.40 -7.54
C VAL A 5 6.13 -5.02 -7.93
N LEU A 6 5.39 -3.96 -7.57
CA LEU A 6 5.86 -2.58 -7.75
C LEU A 6 6.85 -2.25 -6.64
N GLY A 7 8.10 -1.94 -7.02
CA GLY A 7 9.19 -1.64 -6.09
C GLY A 7 9.89 -0.31 -6.37
N PRO A 8 10.76 0.17 -5.46
CA PRO A 8 11.04 -0.45 -4.17
C PRO A 8 9.81 -0.45 -3.26
N THR A 9 9.61 -1.54 -2.52
CA THR A 9 8.46 -1.69 -1.63
C THR A 9 8.80 -2.55 -0.40
N TYR A 10 7.81 -2.85 0.43
CA TYR A 10 7.97 -3.62 1.65
C TYR A 10 8.50 -5.03 1.36
N SER A 11 9.61 -5.40 2.01
CA SER A 11 10.36 -6.63 1.71
C SER A 11 9.60 -7.93 1.95
N GLU A 12 8.60 -7.90 2.86
CA GLU A 12 7.84 -9.11 3.18
C GLU A 12 6.99 -9.63 2.03
N TYR A 13 6.61 -8.78 1.06
CA TYR A 13 5.92 -9.30 -0.13
C TYR A 13 6.81 -10.31 -0.88
N GLY A 14 8.08 -9.95 -1.11
CA GLY A 14 9.03 -10.86 -1.75
C GLY A 14 9.23 -12.13 -0.92
N ARG A 15 9.47 -11.97 0.38
CA ARG A 15 9.69 -13.09 1.29
C ARG A 15 8.49 -14.07 1.30
N GLU A 16 7.27 -13.58 1.44
CA GLU A 16 6.08 -14.45 1.48
C GLU A 16 5.80 -15.13 0.13
N LEU A 17 6.09 -14.44 -0.99
CA LEU A 17 5.99 -15.01 -2.32
C LEU A 17 7.03 -16.12 -2.56
N ASP A 18 8.24 -15.95 -2.06
CA ASP A 18 9.30 -16.97 -2.14
C ASP A 18 8.91 -18.22 -1.36
N LEU A 19 8.31 -18.09 -0.18
CA LEU A 19 7.85 -19.21 0.64
C LEU A 19 6.81 -20.09 -0.07
N VAL A 20 6.02 -19.52 -0.98
CA VAL A 20 5.02 -20.28 -1.77
C VAL A 20 5.52 -20.63 -3.17
N GLY A 21 6.80 -20.39 -3.46
CA GLY A 21 7.44 -20.74 -4.74
C GLY A 21 6.94 -19.91 -5.93
N SER A 22 6.54 -18.65 -5.70
CA SER A 22 6.16 -17.74 -6.78
C SER A 22 7.40 -17.20 -7.50
N SER A 23 7.34 -17.14 -8.83
CA SER A 23 8.34 -16.41 -9.62
C SER A 23 8.04 -14.91 -9.54
N ILE A 24 8.96 -14.15 -8.94
CA ILE A 24 8.79 -12.72 -8.67
C ILE A 24 9.51 -11.89 -9.73
N HIS A 25 8.79 -10.93 -10.29
CA HIS A 25 9.38 -9.85 -11.08
C HIS A 25 9.08 -8.52 -10.39
N THR A 26 10.11 -7.68 -10.20
CA THR A 26 9.96 -6.36 -9.59
C THR A 26 10.05 -5.28 -10.65
N TYR A 27 8.99 -4.49 -10.81
CA TYR A 27 9.00 -3.27 -11.60
C TYR A 27 9.47 -2.11 -10.71
N LEU A 28 10.64 -1.53 -11.02
CA LEU A 28 11.25 -0.53 -10.16
C LEU A 28 10.82 0.89 -10.54
N LEU A 29 10.28 1.61 -9.58
CA LEU A 29 10.09 3.06 -9.63
C LEU A 29 11.47 3.74 -9.68
N LYS A 30 11.55 4.84 -10.42
CA LYS A 30 12.82 5.57 -10.62
C LYS A 30 12.85 6.82 -9.77
N GLU A 31 14.01 7.08 -9.17
CA GLU A 31 14.26 8.32 -8.43
C GLU A 31 14.13 9.56 -9.34
N ALA A 32 14.59 9.46 -10.59
CA ALA A 32 14.50 10.55 -11.57
C ALA A 32 13.05 11.01 -11.82
N ASP A 33 12.08 10.12 -11.64
CA ASP A 33 10.65 10.39 -11.75
C ASP A 33 10.02 10.66 -10.36
N GLN A 34 10.83 10.97 -9.34
CA GLN A 34 10.41 11.14 -7.95
C GLN A 34 9.61 9.95 -7.40
N PHE A 35 9.95 8.74 -7.83
CA PHE A 35 9.23 7.50 -7.55
C PHE A 35 7.75 7.53 -7.99
N HIS A 36 7.42 8.35 -8.98
CA HIS A 36 6.11 8.33 -9.62
C HIS A 36 6.04 7.20 -10.65
N LEU A 37 4.91 6.52 -10.73
CA LEU A 37 4.71 5.41 -11.65
C LEU A 37 4.26 5.92 -13.03
N ASP A 38 4.97 5.53 -14.08
CA ASP A 38 4.44 5.59 -15.44
C ASP A 38 3.40 4.49 -15.64
N ILE A 39 2.13 4.87 -15.59
CA ILE A 39 1.00 3.95 -15.68
C ILE A 39 0.98 3.20 -17.02
N HIS A 40 1.30 3.88 -18.11
CA HIS A 40 1.31 3.25 -19.43
C HIS A 40 2.41 2.17 -19.52
N ALA A 41 3.63 2.50 -19.13
CA ALA A 41 4.74 1.55 -19.13
C ALA A 41 4.49 0.38 -18.18
N PHE A 42 3.83 0.62 -17.04
CA PHE A 42 3.46 -0.44 -16.12
C PHE A 42 2.36 -1.36 -16.67
N CYS A 43 1.38 -0.82 -17.38
CA CYS A 43 0.38 -1.61 -18.09
C CYS A 43 0.99 -2.50 -19.18
N GLU A 44 1.99 -1.98 -19.92
CA GLU A 44 2.74 -2.81 -20.89
C GLU A 44 3.49 -3.97 -20.19
N GLU A 45 4.02 -3.73 -19.00
CA GLU A 45 4.64 -4.78 -18.20
C GLU A 45 3.62 -5.85 -17.77
N ILE A 46 2.45 -5.43 -17.26
CA ILE A 46 1.36 -6.33 -16.85
C ILE A 46 0.94 -7.27 -18.00
N ARG A 47 0.87 -6.77 -19.23
CA ARG A 47 0.52 -7.53 -20.43
C ARG A 47 1.50 -8.65 -20.79
N LYS A 48 2.68 -8.69 -20.19
CA LYS A 48 3.62 -9.81 -20.33
C LYS A 48 3.18 -11.09 -19.59
N GLY A 49 2.05 -11.05 -18.90
CA GLY A 49 1.37 -12.19 -18.30
C GLY A 49 1.86 -12.52 -16.89
N TYR A 50 1.18 -11.99 -15.91
CA TYR A 50 1.33 -12.29 -14.48
C TYR A 50 0.02 -12.81 -13.91
N ASN A 51 0.10 -13.71 -12.92
CA ASN A 51 -1.10 -14.18 -12.22
C ASN A 51 -1.55 -13.18 -11.14
N LEU A 52 -0.56 -12.53 -10.51
CA LEU A 52 -0.76 -11.60 -9.42
C LEU A 52 0.08 -10.34 -9.64
N VAL A 53 -0.51 -9.18 -9.39
CA VAL A 53 0.16 -7.88 -9.30
C VAL A 53 0.02 -7.36 -7.88
N ILE A 54 1.09 -6.88 -7.25
CA ILE A 54 1.07 -6.35 -5.88
C ILE A 54 1.49 -4.89 -5.89
N LEU A 55 0.66 -4.05 -5.27
CA LEU A 55 0.92 -2.64 -5.01
C LEU A 55 0.82 -2.36 -3.50
N CYS A 56 1.62 -1.41 -3.01
CA CYS A 56 1.43 -0.78 -1.72
C CYS A 56 1.03 0.69 -1.96
N ASN A 57 -0.11 1.12 -1.42
CA ASN A 57 -0.63 2.47 -1.69
C ASN A 57 -1.28 3.12 -0.45
N PRO A 58 -0.65 4.10 0.18
CA PRO A 58 0.68 4.68 -0.06
C PRO A 58 1.82 3.68 0.10
N ASN A 59 2.88 3.84 -0.72
CA ASN A 59 3.98 2.90 -0.77
C ASN A 59 4.98 3.08 0.39
N ASN A 60 5.48 1.99 0.90
CA ASN A 60 6.61 1.92 1.82
C ASN A 60 7.82 1.34 1.05
N PRO A 61 8.99 2.05 0.89
CA PRO A 61 9.43 3.18 1.70
C PRO A 61 9.25 4.58 1.06
N THR A 62 8.72 4.68 -0.17
CA THR A 62 8.73 5.94 -0.91
C THR A 62 7.74 6.98 -0.40
N SER A 63 6.73 6.56 0.39
CA SER A 63 5.60 7.39 0.80
C SER A 63 4.76 7.96 -0.37
N SER A 64 5.08 7.58 -1.62
CA SER A 64 4.31 7.97 -2.80
C SER A 64 2.94 7.29 -2.83
N ALA A 65 1.98 7.89 -3.52
CA ALA A 65 0.66 7.29 -3.69
C ALA A 65 0.18 7.44 -5.13
N LEU A 66 -0.58 6.43 -5.57
CA LEU A 66 -1.35 6.43 -6.80
C LEU A 66 -2.77 6.95 -6.52
N LYS A 67 -3.30 7.71 -7.45
CA LYS A 67 -4.71 8.12 -7.39
C LYS A 67 -5.64 6.97 -7.75
N THR A 68 -6.86 7.01 -7.25
CA THR A 68 -7.90 6.02 -7.55
C THR A 68 -8.12 5.85 -9.06
N SER A 69 -8.03 6.93 -9.85
CA SER A 69 -8.15 6.88 -11.31
C SER A 69 -6.98 6.14 -11.98
N GLU A 70 -5.76 6.27 -11.47
CA GLU A 70 -4.58 5.54 -11.94
C GLU A 70 -4.69 4.05 -11.59
N ILE A 71 -5.14 3.76 -10.38
CA ILE A 71 -5.41 2.37 -9.94
C ILE A 71 -6.51 1.73 -10.79
N GLN A 72 -7.55 2.48 -11.15
CA GLN A 72 -8.61 1.99 -12.04
C GLN A 72 -8.06 1.60 -13.42
N THR A 73 -7.12 2.37 -13.96
CA THR A 73 -6.45 2.05 -15.22
C THR A 73 -5.63 0.76 -15.09
N ILE A 74 -4.85 0.63 -14.01
CA ILE A 74 -4.07 -0.59 -13.71
C ILE A 74 -5.00 -1.82 -13.57
N LEU A 75 -6.11 -1.68 -12.85
CA LEU A 75 -7.11 -2.75 -12.67
C LEU A 75 -7.71 -3.22 -13.99
N SER A 76 -8.00 -2.28 -14.89
CA SER A 76 -8.50 -2.60 -16.24
C SER A 76 -7.46 -3.39 -17.02
N CYS A 77 -6.18 -2.96 -16.99
CA CYS A 77 -5.08 -3.69 -17.63
C CYS A 77 -4.90 -5.09 -17.01
N CYS A 78 -4.98 -5.21 -15.67
CA CYS A 78 -4.91 -6.50 -15.00
C CYS A 78 -6.05 -7.43 -15.45
N ARG A 79 -7.27 -6.93 -15.54
CA ARG A 79 -8.44 -7.70 -15.98
C ARG A 79 -8.28 -8.19 -17.43
N GLU A 80 -7.81 -7.32 -18.34
CA GLU A 80 -7.52 -7.68 -19.73
C GLU A 80 -6.43 -8.76 -19.84
N ALA A 81 -5.41 -8.70 -18.97
CA ALA A 81 -4.31 -9.65 -18.92
C ALA A 81 -4.62 -10.94 -18.13
N GLY A 82 -5.80 -11.05 -17.51
CA GLY A 82 -6.15 -12.17 -16.64
C GLY A 82 -5.40 -12.18 -15.31
N SER A 83 -4.92 -11.02 -14.85
CA SER A 83 -4.18 -10.85 -13.61
C SER A 83 -5.11 -10.43 -12.47
N PHE A 84 -4.79 -10.89 -11.25
CA PHE A 84 -5.40 -10.41 -10.02
C PHE A 84 -4.56 -9.29 -9.41
N LEU A 85 -5.18 -8.23 -8.91
CA LEU A 85 -4.49 -7.11 -8.25
C LEU A 85 -4.71 -7.16 -6.75
N MET A 86 -3.62 -7.18 -5.98
CA MET A 86 -3.63 -7.01 -4.53
C MET A 86 -3.03 -5.65 -4.19
N ILE A 87 -3.75 -4.85 -3.41
CA ILE A 87 -3.30 -3.53 -2.96
C ILE A 87 -3.26 -3.52 -1.43
N ASP A 88 -2.07 -3.24 -0.90
CA ASP A 88 -1.88 -2.98 0.52
C ASP A 88 -2.11 -1.49 0.82
N GLU A 89 -3.23 -1.19 1.46
CA GLU A 89 -3.62 0.16 1.89
C GLU A 89 -3.35 0.39 3.39
N THR A 90 -2.37 -0.28 3.98
CA THR A 90 -2.02 -0.15 5.41
C THR A 90 -1.72 1.30 5.84
N TYR A 91 -1.35 2.18 4.92
CA TYR A 91 -1.04 3.59 5.19
C TYR A 91 -2.08 4.58 4.67
N VAL A 92 -3.19 4.11 4.14
CA VAL A 92 -4.17 4.96 3.44
C VAL A 92 -4.81 6.03 4.34
N GLU A 93 -5.00 5.72 5.62
CA GLU A 93 -5.60 6.65 6.59
C GLU A 93 -4.74 7.91 6.84
N PHE A 94 -3.44 7.85 6.51
CA PHE A 94 -2.52 9.00 6.63
C PHE A 94 -2.54 9.94 5.43
N ALA A 95 -3.23 9.60 4.35
CA ALA A 95 -3.33 10.47 3.17
C ALA A 95 -4.12 11.76 3.45
N PRO A 96 -3.78 12.88 2.80
CA PRO A 96 -4.54 14.13 2.93
C PRO A 96 -6.01 13.94 2.56
N ASP A 97 -6.30 13.30 1.45
CA ASP A 97 -7.63 12.83 1.07
C ASP A 97 -7.60 11.34 0.77
N ILE A 98 -8.28 10.56 1.63
CA ILE A 98 -8.37 9.10 1.48
C ILE A 98 -9.14 8.73 0.20
N ASN A 99 -10.14 9.51 -0.18
CA ASN A 99 -11.01 9.20 -1.31
C ASN A 99 -10.27 9.35 -2.66
N GLU A 100 -9.23 10.19 -2.70
CA GLU A 100 -8.41 10.35 -3.91
C GLU A 100 -7.49 9.17 -4.20
N ILE A 101 -7.14 8.38 -3.17
CA ILE A 101 -6.12 7.32 -3.31
C ILE A 101 -6.60 5.92 -2.92
N SER A 102 -7.71 5.80 -2.18
CA SER A 102 -8.24 4.50 -1.78
C SER A 102 -8.92 3.79 -2.95
N SER A 103 -8.68 2.50 -3.06
CA SER A 103 -9.29 1.62 -4.05
C SER A 103 -10.65 1.08 -3.62
N MET A 104 -11.15 1.42 -2.43
CA MET A 104 -12.40 0.87 -1.88
C MET A 104 -13.61 1.13 -2.77
N SER A 105 -13.67 2.28 -3.45
CA SER A 105 -14.75 2.61 -4.39
C SER A 105 -14.77 1.73 -5.65
N LEU A 106 -13.67 1.05 -5.96
CA LEU A 106 -13.52 0.21 -7.15
C LEU A 106 -13.97 -1.24 -6.93
N ILE A 107 -14.11 -1.68 -5.68
CA ILE A 107 -14.38 -3.09 -5.33
C ILE A 107 -15.65 -3.61 -6.03
N SER A 108 -16.72 -2.84 -6.06
CA SER A 108 -17.98 -3.28 -6.68
C SER A 108 -17.92 -3.44 -8.19
N SER A 109 -16.92 -2.84 -8.85
CA SER A 109 -16.75 -2.83 -10.30
C SER A 109 -15.66 -3.79 -10.80
N PHE A 110 -14.83 -4.32 -9.88
CA PHE A 110 -13.67 -5.14 -10.22
C PHE A 110 -13.57 -6.35 -9.29
N ASP A 111 -13.87 -7.54 -9.81
CA ASP A 111 -13.74 -8.81 -9.10
C ASP A 111 -12.31 -9.37 -9.08
N ASN A 112 -11.40 -8.76 -9.82
CA ASN A 112 -9.97 -9.06 -9.82
C ASN A 112 -9.17 -8.17 -8.85
N LEU A 113 -9.80 -7.65 -7.78
CA LEU A 113 -9.20 -6.77 -6.78
C LEU A 113 -9.32 -7.35 -5.37
N MET A 114 -8.23 -7.31 -4.61
CA MET A 114 -8.17 -7.47 -3.17
C MET A 114 -7.48 -6.29 -2.54
N ILE A 115 -8.12 -5.65 -1.57
CA ILE A 115 -7.53 -4.58 -0.76
C ILE A 115 -7.23 -5.13 0.62
N LEU A 116 -6.03 -4.85 1.13
CA LEU A 116 -5.61 -5.20 2.49
C LEU A 116 -5.49 -3.93 3.33
N ARG A 117 -5.97 -3.98 4.56
CA ARG A 117 -5.81 -2.93 5.58
C ARG A 117 -5.54 -3.53 6.95
N GLY A 118 -4.97 -2.76 7.86
CA GLY A 118 -4.67 -3.23 9.19
C GLY A 118 -4.64 -2.13 10.24
N VAL A 119 -4.80 -2.52 11.50
CA VAL A 119 -4.80 -1.60 12.65
C VAL A 119 -3.39 -1.31 13.18
N SER A 120 -2.37 -1.91 12.59
CA SER A 120 -1.00 -1.89 13.12
C SER A 120 -0.31 -0.53 13.05
N LYS A 121 -0.67 0.31 12.08
CA LYS A 121 -0.02 1.61 11.82
C LYS A 121 -0.88 2.75 12.34
N PHE A 122 -2.00 3.03 11.71
CA PHE A 122 -2.84 4.18 12.05
C PHE A 122 -3.37 4.11 13.49
N TYR A 123 -3.77 2.94 13.94
CA TYR A 123 -4.27 2.73 15.31
C TYR A 123 -3.16 2.36 16.32
N ALA A 124 -1.88 2.43 15.90
CA ALA A 124 -0.72 2.16 16.76
C ALA A 124 -0.81 0.81 17.51
N ALA A 125 -1.46 -0.19 16.94
CA ALA A 125 -1.75 -1.47 17.59
C ALA A 125 -1.13 -2.69 16.87
N PRO A 126 0.21 -2.70 16.59
CA PRO A 126 0.85 -3.79 15.86
C PRO A 126 0.79 -5.13 16.62
N GLY A 127 0.74 -5.09 17.95
CA GLY A 127 0.67 -6.28 18.81
C GLY A 127 -0.66 -7.02 18.74
N LEU A 128 -1.74 -6.40 18.29
CA LEU A 128 -3.05 -7.06 18.15
C LEU A 128 -3.09 -8.06 16.98
N ARG A 129 -2.15 -7.95 16.01
CA ARG A 129 -2.09 -8.83 14.83
C ARG A 129 -3.42 -8.89 14.08
N LEU A 130 -4.06 -7.73 13.90
CA LEU A 130 -5.35 -7.59 13.24
C LEU A 130 -5.20 -6.84 11.91
N GLY A 131 -5.74 -7.43 10.88
CA GLY A 131 -5.94 -6.83 9.56
C GLY A 131 -7.24 -7.34 8.96
N TYR A 132 -7.65 -6.74 7.87
CA TYR A 132 -8.82 -7.15 7.11
C TYR A 132 -8.57 -6.95 5.63
N GLY A 133 -9.28 -7.73 4.83
CA GLY A 133 -9.28 -7.61 3.39
C GLY A 133 -10.67 -7.36 2.86
N ALA A 134 -10.75 -6.74 1.68
CA ALA A 134 -11.99 -6.49 0.97
C ALA A 134 -11.85 -6.87 -0.50
N THR A 135 -12.83 -7.64 -0.99
CA THR A 135 -12.96 -8.04 -2.39
C THR A 135 -14.42 -8.28 -2.73
N SER A 136 -14.81 -8.10 -3.98
CA SER A 136 -16.13 -8.53 -4.49
C SER A 136 -16.10 -9.93 -5.10
N ASN A 137 -14.92 -10.55 -5.21
CA ASN A 137 -14.77 -11.89 -5.76
C ASN A 137 -15.21 -12.95 -4.75
N SER A 138 -16.45 -13.40 -4.87
CA SER A 138 -17.04 -14.37 -3.93
C SER A 138 -16.35 -15.75 -3.98
N GLN A 139 -15.89 -16.19 -5.15
CA GLN A 139 -15.16 -17.45 -5.27
C GLN A 139 -13.81 -17.37 -4.56
N PHE A 140 -13.05 -16.30 -4.82
CA PHE A 140 -11.77 -16.08 -4.16
C PHE A 140 -11.92 -15.99 -2.63
N LEU A 141 -12.97 -15.31 -2.15
CA LEU A 141 -13.27 -15.24 -0.72
C LEU A 141 -13.58 -16.62 -0.13
N GLN A 142 -14.36 -17.46 -0.81
CA GLN A 142 -14.63 -18.83 -0.36
C GLN A 142 -13.35 -19.66 -0.30
N ASP A 143 -12.49 -19.58 -1.30
CA ASP A 143 -11.22 -20.29 -1.34
C ASP A 143 -10.29 -19.85 -0.18
N LEU A 144 -10.23 -18.55 0.11
CA LEU A 144 -9.49 -18.02 1.28
C LEU A 144 -10.02 -18.56 2.60
N LEU A 145 -11.35 -18.59 2.78
CA LEU A 145 -11.97 -19.09 4.00
C LEU A 145 -11.69 -20.59 4.22
N LEU A 146 -11.63 -21.38 3.15
CA LEU A 146 -11.27 -22.80 3.23
C LEU A 146 -9.80 -23.01 3.61
N MET A 147 -8.92 -22.10 3.23
CA MET A 147 -7.49 -22.17 3.54
C MET A 147 -7.13 -21.52 4.89
N GLN A 148 -8.02 -20.69 5.42
CA GLN A 148 -7.76 -19.95 6.65
C GLN A 148 -7.70 -20.89 7.85
N ASN A 149 -6.65 -20.73 8.68
CA ASN A 149 -6.62 -21.39 9.96
C ASN A 149 -7.75 -20.83 10.86
N PRO A 150 -8.68 -21.67 11.37
CA PRO A 150 -9.81 -21.21 12.18
C PRO A 150 -9.40 -20.49 13.48
N TRP A 151 -8.16 -20.68 13.93
CA TRP A 151 -7.60 -20.04 15.12
C TRP A 151 -6.78 -18.77 14.83
N SER A 152 -6.76 -18.28 13.59
CA SER A 152 -5.92 -17.15 13.18
C SER A 152 -6.33 -15.81 13.80
N LEU A 153 -7.64 -15.62 14.07
CA LEU A 153 -8.16 -14.39 14.65
C LEU A 153 -8.30 -14.53 16.17
N ASN A 154 -7.56 -13.70 16.94
CA ASN A 154 -7.70 -13.67 18.38
C ASN A 154 -8.87 -12.77 18.81
N SER A 155 -9.61 -13.19 19.83
CA SER A 155 -10.84 -12.52 20.30
C SER A 155 -10.60 -11.10 20.82
N LEU A 156 -9.46 -10.85 21.49
CA LEU A 156 -9.11 -9.51 21.97
C LEU A 156 -8.83 -8.57 20.81
N GLY A 157 -8.11 -9.04 19.78
CA GLY A 157 -7.85 -8.27 18.57
C GLY A 157 -9.14 -7.93 17.83
N ALA A 158 -10.07 -8.88 17.68
CA ALA A 158 -11.35 -8.66 17.04
C ALA A 158 -12.18 -7.60 17.78
N TYR A 159 -12.32 -7.74 19.10
CA TYR A 159 -13.06 -6.79 19.95
C TYR A 159 -12.43 -5.38 19.92
N ALA A 160 -11.10 -5.30 20.09
CA ALA A 160 -10.39 -4.03 20.06
C ALA A 160 -10.49 -3.35 18.68
N GLY A 161 -10.36 -4.12 17.59
CA GLY A 161 -10.50 -3.60 16.24
C GLY A 161 -11.87 -3.01 15.96
N GLU A 162 -12.94 -3.67 16.41
CA GLU A 162 -14.30 -3.12 16.30
C GLU A 162 -14.42 -1.75 16.97
N LYS A 163 -13.85 -1.57 18.16
CA LYS A 163 -13.87 -0.29 18.87
C LYS A 163 -13.00 0.76 18.20
N MET A 164 -11.79 0.39 17.78
CA MET A 164 -10.84 1.28 17.10
C MET A 164 -11.42 1.85 15.79
N LEU A 165 -12.03 0.99 14.96
CA LEU A 165 -12.60 1.41 13.68
C LEU A 165 -13.82 2.33 13.82
N GLN A 166 -14.48 2.33 14.98
CA GLN A 166 -15.62 3.19 15.29
C GLN A 166 -15.24 4.49 16.01
N ASP A 167 -14.01 4.62 16.53
CA ASP A 167 -13.55 5.79 17.28
C ASP A 167 -13.26 6.99 16.37
N GLN A 168 -14.31 7.73 16.02
CA GLN A 168 -14.22 8.90 15.14
C GLN A 168 -13.39 10.04 15.74
N GLU A 169 -13.34 10.14 17.08
CA GLU A 169 -12.52 11.15 17.75
C GLU A 169 -11.04 10.86 17.60
N TYR A 170 -10.63 9.60 17.84
CA TYR A 170 -9.26 9.13 17.60
C TYR A 170 -8.86 9.35 16.14
N ILE A 171 -9.71 8.90 15.20
CA ILE A 171 -9.45 9.01 13.76
C ILE A 171 -9.17 10.47 13.37
N ARG A 172 -10.06 11.38 13.76
CA ARG A 172 -9.91 12.80 13.46
C ARG A 172 -8.63 13.39 14.08
N LYS A 173 -8.44 13.22 15.41
CA LYS A 173 -7.27 13.76 16.13
C LYS A 173 -5.95 13.24 15.57
N THR A 174 -5.88 11.94 15.27
CA THR A 174 -4.67 11.32 14.72
C THR A 174 -4.38 11.84 13.32
N ARG A 175 -5.38 11.97 12.46
CA ARG A 175 -5.20 12.55 11.13
C ARG A 175 -4.72 13.99 11.20
N ASP A 176 -5.40 14.84 11.98
CA ASP A 176 -5.05 16.25 12.15
C ASP A 176 -3.59 16.40 12.61
N LEU A 177 -3.18 15.60 13.60
CA LEU A 177 -1.81 15.61 14.12
C LEU A 177 -0.80 15.16 13.06
N ILE A 178 -1.00 14.01 12.44
CA ILE A 178 -0.03 13.45 11.49
C ILE A 178 0.10 14.32 10.24
N LEU A 179 -0.99 14.84 9.71
CA LEU A 179 -0.96 15.73 8.55
C LEU A 179 -0.17 17.01 8.86
N SER A 180 -0.47 17.66 10.00
CA SER A 180 0.21 18.89 10.39
C SER A 180 1.71 18.67 10.67
N GLU A 181 2.08 17.61 11.38
CA GLU A 181 3.49 17.32 11.70
C GLU A 181 4.27 16.86 10.46
N ARG A 182 3.66 16.11 9.55
CA ARG A 182 4.29 15.76 8.28
C ARG A 182 4.59 17.00 7.43
N ASP A 183 3.61 17.89 7.27
CA ASP A 183 3.78 19.12 6.48
C ASP A 183 4.86 20.03 7.09
N LYS A 184 4.86 20.16 8.41
CA LYS A 184 5.91 20.88 9.15
C LYS A 184 7.28 20.23 8.95
N MET A 185 7.38 18.91 9.08
CA MET A 185 8.63 18.16 8.89
C MET A 185 9.15 18.34 7.45
N CYS A 186 8.31 18.17 6.44
CA CYS A 186 8.68 18.39 5.03
C CYS A 186 9.18 19.81 4.82
N THR A 187 8.48 20.81 5.37
CA THR A 187 8.85 22.24 5.27
C THR A 187 10.20 22.52 5.92
N GLU A 188 10.45 22.02 7.13
CA GLU A 188 11.72 22.27 7.84
C GLU A 188 12.90 21.54 7.17
N ILE A 189 12.73 20.31 6.74
CA ILE A 189 13.78 19.55 6.05
C ILE A 189 14.11 20.19 4.69
N SER A 190 13.14 20.72 3.96
CA SER A 190 13.35 21.39 2.67
C SER A 190 14.17 22.67 2.77
N LYS A 191 14.36 23.24 3.97
CA LYS A 191 15.27 24.38 4.20
C LYS A 191 16.75 23.98 4.26
N ILE A 192 17.04 22.69 4.32
CA ILE A 192 18.40 22.16 4.43
C ILE A 192 18.91 21.85 3.03
N ASN A 193 19.80 22.69 2.50
CA ASN A 193 20.26 22.68 1.10
C ASN A 193 20.83 21.33 0.57
N VAL A 194 21.25 20.44 1.47
CA VAL A 194 21.83 19.14 1.12
C VAL A 194 20.81 18.00 1.22
N LEU A 195 19.54 18.31 1.43
CA LEU A 195 18.47 17.33 1.55
C LEU A 195 17.38 17.59 0.50
N THR A 196 16.95 16.54 -0.15
CA THR A 196 15.78 16.54 -1.05
C THR A 196 14.66 15.73 -0.42
N VAL A 197 13.49 16.35 -0.24
CA VAL A 197 12.29 15.71 0.29
C VAL A 197 11.40 15.27 -0.85
N TYR A 198 10.97 14.02 -0.85
CA TYR A 198 10.00 13.50 -1.81
C TYR A 198 8.57 13.70 -1.31
N PRO A 199 7.56 13.75 -2.22
CA PRO A 199 6.14 13.80 -1.85
C PRO A 199 5.76 12.67 -0.89
N ALA A 200 5.01 13.00 0.18
CA ALA A 200 4.72 12.06 1.25
C ALA A 200 3.20 11.95 1.52
N TYR A 201 2.68 10.71 1.49
CA TYR A 201 1.29 10.37 1.75
C TYR A 201 1.10 9.48 3.00
N ALA A 202 2.17 8.84 3.48
CA ALA A 202 2.18 8.02 4.70
C ALA A 202 2.56 8.84 5.95
N ASN A 203 2.77 8.16 7.08
CA ASN A 203 3.25 8.77 8.33
C ASN A 203 4.79 8.81 8.44
N PHE A 204 5.46 8.76 7.31
CA PHE A 204 6.91 8.91 7.17
C PHE A 204 7.24 9.66 5.89
N VAL A 205 8.45 10.20 5.82
CA VAL A 205 8.94 11.00 4.69
C VAL A 205 10.21 10.37 4.15
N LEU A 206 10.29 10.22 2.84
CA LEU A 206 11.54 9.85 2.17
C LEU A 206 12.37 11.09 1.92
N VAL A 207 13.64 11.03 2.32
CA VAL A 207 14.59 12.14 2.16
C VAL A 207 15.88 11.60 1.55
N LYS A 208 16.39 12.28 0.52
CA LYS A 208 17.69 12.01 -0.06
C LYS A 208 18.73 12.98 0.50
N THR A 209 19.91 12.47 0.83
CA THR A 209 21.08 13.33 1.10
C THR A 209 21.89 13.53 -0.18
N GLU A 210 22.14 14.80 -0.52
CA GLU A 210 23.00 15.20 -1.66
C GLU A 210 24.43 15.46 -1.20
N LYS A 211 24.75 15.26 0.08
CA LYS A 211 26.08 15.51 0.64
C LYS A 211 27.02 14.37 0.21
N GLU A 212 28.08 14.73 -0.51
CA GLU A 212 29.10 13.78 -0.97
C GLU A 212 29.76 13.05 0.21
N GLY A 213 29.94 11.74 0.09
CA GLY A 213 30.54 10.90 1.12
C GLY A 213 29.63 10.56 2.32
N VAL A 214 28.39 10.98 2.31
CA VAL A 214 27.37 10.59 3.31
C VAL A 214 26.42 9.58 2.69
N THR A 215 26.41 8.37 3.26
CA THR A 215 25.40 7.36 2.92
C THR A 215 24.34 7.33 4.01
N SER A 216 23.06 7.16 3.60
CA SER A 216 22.01 6.78 4.55
C SER A 216 22.32 5.34 5.00
N ALA A 217 22.66 5.14 6.25
CA ALA A 217 22.86 3.81 6.84
C ALA A 217 21.52 3.17 7.19
#